data_b5e00e4a74bac65236cf71ac463511d1
#
_entry.id   b5e00e4a74bac65236cf71ac463511d1
#
_cell.length_a   1.000
_cell.length_b   1.000
_cell.length_c   1.000
_cell.angle_alpha   90.00
_cell.angle_beta   90.00
_cell.angle_gamma   90.00
#
_symmetry.space_group_name_H-M   'P 1'
#
loop_
_entity.id
_entity.type
_entity.pdbx_description
1 polymer ?
#
loop_
_entity_poly.entity_id
_entity_poly.type
_entity_poly.pdbx_seq_one_letter_code
_entity_poly.pdbx_strand_id
1 'polypeptide(L)'
;MLESVYEQLLAVELTRRGHKVERQKGVSFEYEGVKLDTAFRLDMLVDDSVIVELKSTEHMQPVYLKQVKTYLVVMGLQVGVLVNFGMNQLKDGYARVVNGYTGPKPSQQ
;
A
#
# COMPACT_ATOMS: atom_id res chain seq x y z
N MET A 1 -7.28 -9.44 13.02
CA MET A 1 -8.58 -10.06 13.00
C MET A 1 -9.48 -9.36 12.05
N LEU A 2 -10.00 -8.19 12.44
CA LEU A 2 -10.89 -7.43 11.58
C LEU A 2 -10.23 -7.06 10.26
N GLU A 3 -8.97 -6.63 10.32
CA GLU A 3 -8.24 -6.31 9.10
C GLU A 3 -8.15 -7.49 8.16
N SER A 4 -7.95 -8.68 8.72
CA SER A 4 -7.82 -9.89 7.92
C SER A 4 -9.12 -10.20 7.16
N VAL A 5 -10.26 -9.94 7.78
CA VAL A 5 -11.54 -10.17 7.13
C VAL A 5 -11.73 -9.20 5.96
N TYR A 6 -11.46 -7.92 6.21
CA TYR A 6 -11.58 -6.92 5.15
C TYR A 6 -10.59 -7.17 4.03
N GLU A 7 -9.39 -7.62 4.39
CA GLU A 7 -8.39 -7.94 3.37
C GLU A 7 -8.88 -9.03 2.44
N GLN A 8 -9.47 -10.09 3.01
CA GLN A 8 -9.97 -11.20 2.21
C GLN A 8 -11.11 -10.75 1.30
N LEU A 9 -12.03 -9.97 1.83
CA LEU A 9 -13.15 -9.48 1.04
C LEU A 9 -12.68 -8.59 -0.10
N LEU A 10 -11.75 -7.71 0.18
CA LEU A 10 -11.23 -6.82 -0.84
C LEU A 10 -10.48 -7.61 -1.92
N ALA A 11 -9.69 -8.60 -1.51
CA ALA A 11 -8.95 -9.42 -2.46
C ALA A 11 -9.90 -10.17 -3.39
N VAL A 12 -10.99 -10.71 -2.86
CA VAL A 12 -11.98 -11.41 -3.67
C VAL A 12 -12.61 -10.45 -4.67
N GLU A 13 -12.96 -9.27 -4.22
CA GLU A 13 -13.62 -8.31 -5.10
C GLU A 13 -12.69 -7.83 -6.20
N LEU A 14 -11.45 -7.52 -5.86
CA LEU A 14 -10.48 -7.07 -6.86
C LEU A 14 -10.17 -8.17 -7.86
N THR A 15 -10.03 -9.40 -7.40
CA THR A 15 -9.78 -10.52 -8.29
C THR A 15 -10.95 -10.73 -9.25
N ARG A 16 -12.15 -10.57 -8.73
CA ARG A 16 -13.35 -10.70 -9.53
C ARG A 16 -13.39 -9.65 -10.64
N ARG A 17 -12.82 -8.49 -10.41
CA ARG A 17 -12.76 -7.41 -11.38
C ARG A 17 -11.56 -7.51 -12.32
N GLY A 18 -10.83 -8.60 -12.24
CA GLY A 18 -9.76 -8.87 -13.19
C GLY A 18 -8.38 -8.42 -12.75
N HIS A 19 -8.22 -8.04 -11.47
CA HIS A 19 -6.91 -7.61 -10.98
C HIS A 19 -6.11 -8.78 -10.43
N LYS A 20 -4.81 -8.68 -10.57
CA LYS A 20 -3.90 -9.62 -9.92
C LYS A 20 -3.67 -9.12 -8.50
N VAL A 21 -3.92 -9.97 -7.52
CA VAL A 21 -3.81 -9.58 -6.12
C VAL A 21 -2.83 -10.50 -5.41
N GLU A 22 -1.82 -9.91 -4.78
CA GLU A 22 -0.92 -10.65 -3.90
C GLU A 22 -1.12 -10.14 -2.49
N ARG A 23 -1.37 -11.05 -1.56
CA ARG A 23 -1.63 -10.69 -0.16
C ARG A 23 -0.44 -11.06 0.70
N GLN A 24 -0.19 -10.27 1.73
CA GLN A 24 0.86 -10.53 2.72
C GLN A 24 2.18 -10.81 2.04
N LYS A 25 2.57 -9.89 1.16
CA LYS A 25 3.76 -10.08 0.35
C LYS A 25 4.99 -9.56 1.08
N GLY A 26 5.95 -10.46 1.31
CA GLY A 26 7.21 -10.06 1.92
C GLY A 26 8.07 -9.32 0.92
N VAL A 27 8.75 -8.28 1.39
CA VAL A 27 9.63 -7.47 0.55
C VAL A 27 10.99 -7.36 1.21
N SER A 28 12.03 -7.62 0.43
CA SER A 28 13.39 -7.38 0.87
C SER A 28 14.02 -6.39 -0.11
N PHE A 29 15.10 -5.76 0.30
CA PHE A 29 15.79 -4.85 -0.60
C PHE A 29 17.27 -4.83 -0.29
N GLU A 30 18.04 -4.28 -1.22
CA GLU A 30 19.48 -4.15 -1.08
C GLU A 30 19.82 -2.73 -0.71
N TYR A 31 20.77 -2.59 0.20
CA TYR A 31 21.30 -1.30 0.55
C TYR A 31 22.82 -1.41 0.47
N GLU A 32 23.40 -0.64 -0.44
CA GLU A 32 24.86 -0.63 -0.64
C GLU A 32 25.42 -2.03 -0.82
N GLY A 33 24.76 -2.81 -1.64
CA GLY A 33 25.22 -4.16 -1.96
C GLY A 33 24.88 -5.21 -0.94
N VAL A 34 24.30 -4.81 0.18
CA VAL A 34 23.91 -5.76 1.23
C VAL A 34 22.43 -6.03 1.11
N LYS A 35 22.08 -7.29 0.93
CA LYS A 35 20.69 -7.69 0.82
C LYS A 35 20.10 -7.83 2.22
N LEU A 36 19.02 -7.10 2.48
CA LEU A 36 18.35 -7.16 3.76
C LEU A 36 17.17 -8.10 3.64
N ASP A 37 17.16 -9.13 4.49
CA ASP A 37 16.09 -10.10 4.48
C ASP A 37 14.84 -9.46 5.02
N THR A 38 13.73 -9.68 4.37
CA THR A 38 12.42 -9.31 4.88
C THR A 38 12.38 -7.98 5.60
N ALA A 39 12.54 -6.92 4.85
CA ALA A 39 12.46 -5.59 5.44
C ALA A 39 11.04 -5.30 5.93
N PHE A 40 10.04 -5.77 5.19
CA PHE A 40 8.65 -5.53 5.59
C PHE A 40 7.72 -6.41 4.78
N ARG A 41 6.45 -6.37 5.15
CA ARG A 41 5.42 -7.16 4.47
C ARG A 41 4.28 -6.24 4.09
N LEU A 42 3.87 -6.29 2.82
CA LEU A 42 2.74 -5.52 2.33
C LEU A 42 1.46 -6.29 2.60
N ASP A 43 0.41 -5.59 2.98
CA ASP A 43 -0.89 -6.24 3.11
C ASP A 43 -1.34 -6.74 1.75
N MET A 44 -1.18 -5.91 0.73
CA MET A 44 -1.66 -6.27 -0.60
C MET A 44 -0.89 -5.52 -1.66
N LEU A 45 -0.60 -6.20 -2.75
CA LEU A 45 -0.01 -5.59 -3.94
C LEU A 45 -0.93 -5.94 -5.10
N VAL A 46 -1.43 -4.93 -5.80
CA VAL A 46 -2.40 -5.11 -6.88
C VAL A 46 -1.75 -4.78 -8.21
N ASP A 47 -1.85 -5.71 -9.14
CA ASP A 47 -1.32 -5.57 -10.51
C ASP A 47 0.16 -5.19 -10.52
N ASP A 48 0.90 -5.66 -9.54
CA ASP A 48 2.33 -5.38 -9.41
C ASP A 48 2.63 -3.88 -9.32
N SER A 49 1.65 -3.04 -9.10
CA SER A 49 1.85 -1.60 -9.18
C SER A 49 1.24 -0.78 -8.06
N VAL A 50 0.21 -1.26 -7.41
CA VAL A 50 -0.46 -0.47 -6.38
C VAL A 50 -0.38 -1.17 -5.03
N ILE A 51 0.18 -0.49 -4.05
CA ILE A 51 0.24 -1.00 -2.68
C ILE A 51 -1.07 -0.65 -1.99
N VAL A 52 -1.69 -1.62 -1.33
CA VAL A 52 -2.87 -1.37 -0.52
C VAL A 52 -2.56 -1.78 0.91
N GLU A 53 -2.69 -0.84 1.84
CA GLU A 53 -2.46 -1.09 3.25
C GLU A 53 -3.75 -0.91 4.02
N LEU A 54 -4.04 -1.83 4.89
CA LEU A 54 -5.29 -1.85 5.63
C LEU A 54 -5.03 -1.60 7.10
N LYS A 55 -5.84 -0.76 7.70
CA LYS A 55 -5.77 -0.46 9.13
C LYS A 55 -7.15 -0.57 9.72
N SER A 56 -7.20 -0.77 11.03
CA SER A 56 -8.46 -0.88 11.75
C SER A 56 -8.31 -0.15 13.08
N THR A 57 -8.14 1.18 12.99
CA THR A 57 -7.94 2.01 14.16
C THR A 57 -8.93 3.15 14.15
N GLU A 58 -9.13 3.77 15.31
CA GLU A 58 -10.13 4.83 15.43
C GLU A 58 -9.76 6.09 14.69
N HIS A 59 -8.48 6.32 14.48
CA HIS A 59 -8.01 7.55 13.87
C HIS A 59 -7.01 7.27 12.77
N MET A 60 -7.02 8.12 11.77
CA MET A 60 -5.97 8.10 10.75
C MET A 60 -4.75 8.78 11.34
N GLN A 61 -3.59 8.14 11.24
CA GLN A 61 -2.37 8.69 11.81
C GLN A 61 -1.34 8.96 10.73
N PRO A 62 -0.61 10.07 10.85
CA PRO A 62 0.41 10.40 9.84
C PRO A 62 1.43 9.29 9.62
N VAL A 63 1.74 8.51 10.66
CA VAL A 63 2.72 7.44 10.53
C VAL A 63 2.25 6.37 9.54
N TYR A 64 0.94 6.19 9.38
CA TYR A 64 0.43 5.23 8.39
C TYR A 64 0.76 5.68 6.98
N LEU A 65 0.61 6.97 6.72
CA LEU A 65 0.91 7.51 5.40
C LEU A 65 2.40 7.44 5.11
N LYS A 66 3.21 7.72 6.12
CA LYS A 66 4.66 7.61 5.99
C LYS A 66 5.09 6.19 5.69
N GLN A 67 4.44 5.23 6.31
CA GLN A 67 4.76 3.83 6.10
C GLN A 67 4.51 3.44 4.64
N VAL A 68 3.35 3.81 4.11
CA VAL A 68 3.03 3.51 2.71
C VAL A 68 4.02 4.21 1.78
N LYS A 69 4.35 5.47 2.08
CA LYS A 69 5.30 6.21 1.25
C LYS A 69 6.66 5.50 1.24
N THR A 70 7.10 5.03 2.39
CA THR A 70 8.37 4.31 2.47
C THR A 70 8.33 3.06 1.61
N TYR A 71 7.25 2.30 1.67
CA TYR A 71 7.10 1.10 0.86
C TYR A 71 7.17 1.43 -0.63
N LEU A 72 6.52 2.51 -1.03
CA LEU A 72 6.54 2.92 -2.43
C LEU A 72 7.96 3.26 -2.89
N VAL A 73 8.68 3.99 -2.05
CA VAL A 73 10.05 4.38 -2.38
C VAL A 73 10.93 3.14 -2.53
N VAL A 74 10.85 2.23 -1.57
CA VAL A 74 11.69 1.03 -1.60
C VAL A 74 11.38 0.17 -2.82
N MET A 75 10.13 0.07 -3.19
CA MET A 75 9.72 -0.78 -4.30
C MET A 75 9.75 -0.07 -5.66
N GLY A 76 10.01 1.22 -5.66
CA GLY A 76 10.01 1.97 -6.91
C GLY A 76 8.63 2.11 -7.53
N LEU A 77 7.60 2.12 -6.70
CA LEU A 77 6.23 2.25 -7.15
C LEU A 77 5.71 3.65 -6.90
N GLN A 78 4.66 4.03 -7.60
CA GLN A 78 4.18 5.39 -7.58
C GLN A 78 2.94 5.62 -6.73
N VAL A 79 2.08 4.64 -6.59
CA VAL A 79 0.79 4.83 -5.96
C VAL A 79 0.51 3.78 -4.90
N GLY A 80 0.03 4.24 -3.77
CA GLY A 80 -0.46 3.37 -2.73
C GLY A 80 -1.79 3.89 -2.21
N VAL A 81 -2.54 3.01 -1.60
CA VAL A 81 -3.83 3.33 -1.01
C VAL A 81 -3.82 2.82 0.42
N LEU A 82 -4.26 3.67 1.31
CA LEU A 82 -4.42 3.32 2.71
C LEU A 82 -5.90 3.31 3.02
N VAL A 83 -6.41 2.22 3.57
CA VAL A 83 -7.81 2.11 3.93
C VAL A 83 -7.90 1.74 5.40
N ASN A 84 -8.52 2.61 6.17
CA ASN A 84 -8.69 2.39 7.60
C ASN A 84 -10.18 2.12 7.88
N PHE A 85 -10.49 0.86 8.18
CA PHE A 85 -11.86 0.42 8.41
C PHE A 85 -12.34 0.72 9.82
N GLY A 86 -11.47 1.19 10.69
CA GLY A 86 -11.84 1.48 12.07
C GLY A 86 -12.49 2.83 12.29
N MET A 87 -12.57 3.65 11.25
CA MET A 87 -13.15 4.97 11.37
C MET A 87 -14.65 4.94 11.13
N ASN A 88 -15.35 5.96 11.62
CA ASN A 88 -16.80 5.99 11.52
C ASN A 88 -17.31 5.97 10.10
N GLN A 89 -16.60 6.63 9.20
CA GLN A 89 -17.00 6.64 7.79
C GLN A 89 -15.79 6.26 6.97
N LEU A 90 -16.01 5.40 5.99
CA LEU A 90 -14.93 4.91 5.15
C LEU A 90 -14.21 6.04 4.41
N LYS A 91 -14.95 7.06 3.99
CA LYS A 91 -14.33 8.16 3.27
C LYS A 91 -13.26 8.87 4.09
N ASP A 92 -13.39 8.85 5.41
CA ASP A 92 -12.41 9.49 6.29
C ASP A 92 -11.20 8.59 6.51
N GLY A 93 -11.34 7.31 6.22
CA GLY A 93 -10.26 6.34 6.38
C GLY A 93 -9.55 5.99 5.10
N TYR A 94 -9.88 6.67 4.01
CA TYR A 94 -9.27 6.38 2.72
C TYR A 94 -8.26 7.47 2.38
N ALA A 95 -7.05 7.07 2.00
CA ALA A 95 -6.04 8.03 1.57
C ALA A 95 -5.22 7.44 0.44
N ARG A 96 -4.96 8.26 -0.55
CA ARG A 96 -4.09 7.90 -1.66
C ARG A 96 -2.72 8.51 -1.38
N VAL A 97 -1.69 7.69 -1.51
CA VAL A 97 -0.31 8.12 -1.25
C VAL A 97 0.46 8.02 -2.57
N VAL A 98 1.19 9.07 -2.89
CA VAL A 98 1.93 9.13 -4.14
C VAL A 98 3.41 9.29 -3.85
N ASN A 99 4.23 8.50 -4.54
CA ASN A 99 5.68 8.59 -4.39
C ASN A 99 6.22 9.52 -5.47
N GLY A 100 5.98 10.80 -5.27
CA GLY A 100 6.49 11.79 -6.18
C GLY A 100 6.08 11.56 -7.61
N TYR A 101 6.53 12.41 -8.46
CA TYR A 101 6.24 12.28 -9.86
C TYR A 101 7.48 11.76 -10.56
N THR A 102 7.35 10.60 -11.18
CA THR A 102 8.49 9.97 -11.81
C THR A 102 8.39 9.94 -13.32
N GLY A 103 7.30 10.43 -13.88
CA GLY A 103 7.17 10.53 -15.33
C GLY A 103 7.86 11.78 -15.84
N PRO A 104 7.48 12.24 -17.04
CA PRO A 104 8.05 13.48 -17.54
C PRO A 104 7.73 14.60 -16.57
N LYS A 105 8.69 15.45 -16.32
CA LYS A 105 8.47 16.48 -15.37
C LYS A 105 7.44 17.44 -15.85
N PRO A 106 6.70 17.97 -14.93
CA PRO A 106 5.69 18.93 -15.34
C PRO A 106 6.25 20.18 -15.92
N SER A 107 7.40 20.45 -15.63
CA SER A 107 8.00 21.59 -16.22
C SER A 107 8.26 21.25 -17.53
N GLN A 108 8.31 20.09 -17.47
CA GLN A 108 8.15 19.43 -18.47
C GLN A 108 6.77 19.13 -18.34
N GLN A 109 6.18 19.59 -17.45
CA GLN A 109 4.85 19.51 -17.35
C GLN A 109 4.39 20.52 -16.56
#